data_ff742719dd0a1193d195f5332b2c8c73
#
_entry.id   ff742719dd0a1193d195f5332b2c8c73
#
_cell.length_a   1.000
_cell.length_b   1.000
_cell.length_c   1.000
_cell.angle_alpha   90.00
_cell.angle_beta   90.00
_cell.angle_gamma   90.00
#
_symmetry.space_group_name_H-M   'P 1'
#
loop_
_entity.id
_entity.type
_entity.pdbx_description
1 polymer ?
#
loop_
_entity_poly.entity_id
_entity_poly.type
_entity_poly.pdbx_seq_one_letter_code
_entity_poly.pdbx_strand_id
1 'polypeptide(L)'
;SLTTLTAQTPVYLDDTQPIEARVKDALNRMTLEEKVALCHAQSKFSSPGVPRLGIPELWMSDGPHGVRAEINWNDWGYAKWTNDSITAFPALTCLAATWNPEMSAIYGKAIGEEARYREKDVLLGPGVNIYRTPLNGRNFEYMGEDPYLAGVMCVPYIREIQKNGVAVSVKPVSYTHLTLPTNSRV
;
A
#
# COMPACT_ATOMS: atom_id res chain seq x y z
N SER A 1 -30.20 41.77 -15.70
CA SER A 1 -29.29 40.73 -16.13
C SER A 1 -28.74 40.01 -14.90
N LEU A 2 -29.14 38.75 -14.72
CA LEU A 2 -28.58 37.86 -13.70
C LEU A 2 -27.21 37.40 -14.20
N THR A 3 -26.14 37.96 -13.68
CA THR A 3 -24.80 37.42 -13.81
C THR A 3 -24.73 36.12 -12.99
N THR A 4 -24.78 34.99 -13.66
CA THR A 4 -24.43 33.68 -13.07
C THR A 4 -22.96 33.75 -12.65
N LEU A 5 -22.68 33.92 -11.36
CA LEU A 5 -21.35 33.64 -10.80
C LEU A 5 -21.10 32.14 -10.94
N THR A 6 -20.38 31.74 -11.99
CA THR A 6 -19.79 30.40 -12.06
C THR A 6 -18.74 30.30 -10.95
N ALA A 7 -19.04 29.55 -9.91
CA ALA A 7 -18.06 29.25 -8.87
C ALA A 7 -16.84 28.61 -9.52
N GLN A 8 -15.69 29.25 -9.43
CA GLN A 8 -14.44 28.73 -9.96
C GLN A 8 -14.11 27.42 -9.26
N THR A 9 -13.82 26.36 -10.02
CA THR A 9 -13.41 25.08 -9.46
C THR A 9 -12.21 25.28 -8.54
N PRO A 10 -12.26 24.79 -7.30
CA PRO A 10 -11.12 24.87 -6.39
C PRO A 10 -9.87 24.25 -6.99
N VAL A 11 -8.69 24.84 -6.74
CA VAL A 11 -7.41 24.39 -7.31
C VAL A 11 -7.12 22.93 -6.97
N TYR A 12 -7.46 22.48 -5.78
CA TYR A 12 -7.21 21.09 -5.36
C TYR A 12 -8.04 20.06 -6.14
N LEU A 13 -9.15 20.45 -6.75
CA LEU A 13 -10.00 19.58 -7.60
C LEU A 13 -9.64 19.66 -9.08
N ASP A 14 -8.81 20.62 -9.49
CA ASP A 14 -8.38 20.79 -10.86
C ASP A 14 -7.12 19.93 -11.11
N ASP A 15 -7.29 18.82 -11.84
CA ASP A 15 -6.22 17.86 -12.14
C ASP A 15 -5.19 18.39 -13.14
N THR A 16 -5.46 19.51 -13.82
CA THR A 16 -4.51 20.19 -14.70
C THR A 16 -3.48 21.01 -13.93
N GLN A 17 -3.74 21.30 -12.65
CA GLN A 17 -2.83 22.09 -11.81
C GLN A 17 -1.68 21.23 -11.26
N PRO A 18 -0.50 21.83 -11.00
CA PRO A 18 0.59 21.13 -10.36
C PRO A 18 0.20 20.54 -9.01
N ILE A 19 0.67 19.32 -8.70
CA ILE A 19 0.34 18.59 -7.45
C ILE A 19 0.59 19.45 -6.22
N GLU A 20 1.72 20.15 -6.15
CA GLU A 20 2.08 21.01 -5.01
C GLU A 20 1.06 22.16 -4.81
N ALA A 21 0.55 22.74 -5.88
CA ALA A 21 -0.47 23.79 -5.80
C ALA A 21 -1.80 23.21 -5.27
N ARG A 22 -2.16 22.03 -5.74
CA ARG A 22 -3.36 21.30 -5.30
C ARG A 22 -3.27 20.92 -3.82
N VAL A 23 -2.15 20.38 -3.39
CA VAL A 23 -1.90 20.02 -1.98
C VAL A 23 -1.96 21.25 -1.09
N LYS A 24 -1.32 22.35 -1.49
CA LYS A 24 -1.33 23.60 -0.73
C LYS A 24 -2.75 24.17 -0.59
N ASP A 25 -3.54 24.15 -1.66
CA ASP A 25 -4.93 24.65 -1.63
C ASP A 25 -5.80 23.78 -0.71
N ALA A 26 -5.69 22.45 -0.82
CA ALA A 26 -6.40 21.51 0.07
C ALA A 26 -6.06 21.77 1.54
N LEU A 27 -4.76 21.84 1.87
CA LEU A 27 -4.29 22.09 3.23
C LEU A 27 -4.76 23.44 3.79
N ASN A 28 -4.83 24.48 2.97
CA ASN A 28 -5.33 25.79 3.40
C ASN A 28 -6.84 25.78 3.72
N ARG A 29 -7.58 24.85 3.15
CA ARG A 29 -9.03 24.71 3.37
C ARG A 29 -9.36 23.79 4.56
N MET A 30 -8.43 22.94 4.97
CA MET A 30 -8.60 22.01 6.09
C MET A 30 -8.55 22.73 7.43
N THR A 31 -9.41 22.30 8.36
CA THR A 31 -9.33 22.68 9.76
C THR A 31 -8.13 22.02 10.44
N LEU A 32 -7.81 22.46 11.65
CA LEU A 32 -6.73 21.83 12.42
C LEU A 32 -7.06 20.37 12.74
N GLU A 33 -8.30 20.10 13.10
CA GLU A 33 -8.80 18.76 13.44
C GLU A 33 -8.68 17.81 12.23
N GLU A 34 -9.07 18.28 11.04
CA GLU A 34 -8.92 17.50 9.79
C GLU A 34 -7.46 17.20 9.47
N LYS A 35 -6.56 18.16 9.67
CA LYS A 35 -5.11 17.95 9.49
C LYS A 35 -4.55 16.94 10.49
N VAL A 36 -4.95 17.05 11.75
CA VAL A 36 -4.54 16.09 12.79
C VAL A 36 -5.06 14.70 12.50
N ALA A 37 -6.31 14.57 12.06
CA ALA A 37 -6.90 13.29 11.70
C ALA A 37 -6.10 12.58 10.59
N LEU A 38 -5.62 13.32 9.57
CA LEU A 38 -4.79 12.75 8.49
C LEU A 38 -3.41 12.26 8.96
N CYS A 39 -2.96 12.64 10.16
CA CYS A 39 -1.66 12.20 10.70
C CYS A 39 -1.72 10.84 11.40
N HIS A 40 -2.88 10.22 11.52
CA HIS A 40 -3.04 8.89 12.13
C HIS A 40 -4.06 8.05 11.37
N ALA A 41 -3.97 6.73 11.57
CA ALA A 41 -4.95 5.80 11.01
C ALA A 41 -6.31 5.94 11.73
N GLN A 42 -7.39 5.75 11.00
CA GLN A 42 -8.74 5.64 11.58
C GLN A 42 -9.11 4.18 11.89
N SER A 43 -8.49 3.24 11.20
CA SER A 43 -8.63 1.80 11.41
C SER A 43 -7.28 1.11 11.26
N LYS A 44 -7.24 -0.24 11.31
CA LYS A 44 -6.00 -1.01 11.10
C LYS A 44 -5.27 -0.65 9.81
N PHE A 45 -6.04 -0.42 8.73
CA PHE A 45 -5.52 -0.27 7.38
C PHE A 45 -6.22 0.84 6.60
N SER A 46 -6.69 1.89 7.28
CA SER A 46 -7.25 3.03 6.57
C SER A 46 -6.80 4.36 7.16
N SER A 47 -6.62 5.33 6.29
CA SER A 47 -6.45 6.73 6.64
C SER A 47 -7.78 7.47 6.40
N PRO A 48 -8.18 8.38 7.28
CA PRO A 48 -9.40 9.13 7.05
C PRO A 48 -9.27 10.02 5.82
N GLY A 49 -10.41 10.25 5.16
CA GLY A 49 -10.52 11.32 4.18
C GLY A 49 -10.86 12.66 4.83
N VAL A 50 -11.24 13.63 3.99
CA VAL A 50 -11.83 14.91 4.41
C VAL A 50 -13.15 15.06 3.67
N PRO A 51 -14.25 14.46 4.16
CA PRO A 51 -15.53 14.41 3.46
C PRO A 51 -16.07 15.79 3.07
N ARG A 52 -15.87 16.80 3.92
CA ARG A 52 -16.26 18.18 3.66
C ARG A 52 -15.61 18.76 2.40
N LEU A 53 -14.42 18.29 2.05
CA LEU A 53 -13.68 18.68 0.85
C LEU A 53 -13.78 17.66 -0.28
N GLY A 54 -14.54 16.58 -0.10
CA GLY A 54 -14.62 15.51 -1.09
C GLY A 54 -13.33 14.70 -1.25
N ILE A 55 -12.43 14.76 -0.26
CA ILE A 55 -11.20 13.96 -0.26
C ILE A 55 -11.55 12.60 0.34
N PRO A 56 -11.37 11.50 -0.42
CA PRO A 56 -11.76 10.17 0.03
C PRO A 56 -10.82 9.61 1.10
N GLU A 57 -11.29 8.59 1.79
CA GLU A 57 -10.47 7.72 2.63
C GLU A 57 -9.46 6.96 1.77
N LEU A 58 -8.32 6.60 2.34
CA LEU A 58 -7.37 5.69 1.72
C LEU A 58 -7.42 4.33 2.42
N TRP A 59 -7.70 3.31 1.63
CA TRP A 59 -7.75 1.93 2.09
C TRP A 59 -6.48 1.18 1.71
N MET A 60 -5.81 0.66 2.72
CA MET A 60 -4.60 -0.14 2.56
C MET A 60 -4.89 -1.61 2.78
N SER A 61 -4.11 -2.48 2.17
CA SER A 61 -4.10 -3.90 2.51
C SER A 61 -2.70 -4.38 2.78
N ASP A 62 -2.52 -5.12 3.87
CA ASP A 62 -1.31 -5.90 4.07
C ASP A 62 -1.31 -7.09 3.11
N GLY A 63 -0.12 -7.50 2.69
CA GLY A 63 0.07 -8.71 1.92
C GLY A 63 0.95 -8.56 0.70
N PRO A 64 2.27 -8.84 0.84
CA PRO A 64 3.18 -8.86 -0.30
C PRO A 64 2.94 -10.05 -1.22
N HIS A 65 2.21 -11.08 -0.76
CA HIS A 65 1.87 -12.29 -1.53
C HIS A 65 0.39 -12.71 -1.34
N GLY A 66 -0.48 -11.74 -1.19
CA GLY A 66 -1.94 -11.90 -1.14
C GLY A 66 -2.61 -10.70 -0.50
N VAL A 67 -3.75 -10.29 -1.05
CA VAL A 67 -4.55 -9.20 -0.47
C VAL A 67 -5.19 -9.73 0.80
N ARG A 68 -4.98 -9.05 1.94
CA ARG A 68 -5.50 -9.53 3.22
C ARG A 68 -7.02 -9.52 3.25
N ALA A 69 -7.61 -10.61 3.73
CA ALA A 69 -9.03 -10.66 4.04
C ALA A 69 -9.38 -9.68 5.18
N GLU A 70 -10.44 -8.90 5.00
CA GLU A 70 -10.90 -7.92 5.98
C GLU A 70 -12.19 -8.34 6.64
N ILE A 71 -12.06 -9.06 7.73
CA ILE A 71 -13.19 -9.60 8.46
C ILE A 71 -13.48 -8.82 9.72
N ASN A 72 -12.42 -8.34 10.38
CA ASN A 72 -12.51 -7.53 11.59
C ASN A 72 -11.63 -6.29 11.40
N TRP A 73 -12.18 -5.26 10.85
CA TRP A 73 -11.40 -4.11 10.44
C TRP A 73 -10.77 -3.27 11.58
N ASN A 74 -11.27 -3.40 12.80
CA ASN A 74 -10.69 -2.78 13.99
C ASN A 74 -10.11 -3.77 15.00
N ASP A 75 -10.21 -5.08 14.75
CA ASP A 75 -9.74 -6.10 15.65
C ASP A 75 -8.55 -6.86 15.04
N TRP A 76 -7.48 -6.99 15.81
CA TRP A 76 -6.30 -7.79 15.45
C TRP A 76 -6.44 -9.26 15.84
N GLY A 77 -7.57 -9.63 16.44
CA GLY A 77 -7.88 -11.00 16.78
C GLY A 77 -7.88 -11.94 15.57
N TYR A 78 -7.74 -13.24 15.86
CA TYR A 78 -7.85 -14.27 14.83
C TYR A 78 -9.24 -14.25 14.19
N ALA A 79 -9.27 -14.07 12.89
CA ALA A 79 -10.53 -13.91 12.16
C ALA A 79 -11.34 -15.20 12.01
N LYS A 80 -10.82 -16.36 12.44
CA LYS A 80 -11.42 -17.69 12.28
C LYS A 80 -11.72 -18.00 10.80
N TRP A 81 -12.65 -18.90 10.55
CA TRP A 81 -13.14 -19.18 9.19
C TRP A 81 -14.01 -18.04 8.69
N THR A 82 -13.79 -17.65 7.46
CA THR A 82 -14.50 -16.55 6.82
C THR A 82 -14.89 -16.93 5.41
N ASN A 83 -15.93 -16.29 4.90
CA ASN A 83 -16.35 -16.47 3.50
C ASN A 83 -15.62 -15.51 2.55
N ASP A 84 -14.67 -14.72 3.05
CA ASP A 84 -13.90 -13.81 2.22
C ASP A 84 -12.79 -14.59 1.52
N SER A 85 -13.06 -14.98 0.27
CA SER A 85 -12.10 -15.69 -0.57
C SER A 85 -11.05 -14.74 -1.10
N ILE A 86 -9.80 -15.01 -0.77
CA ILE A 86 -8.63 -14.31 -1.29
C ILE A 86 -7.69 -15.31 -1.96
N THR A 87 -6.89 -14.82 -2.90
CA THR A 87 -5.85 -15.63 -3.53
C THR A 87 -4.62 -15.73 -2.63
N ALA A 88 -4.21 -16.94 -2.30
CA ALA A 88 -2.92 -17.21 -1.69
C ALA A 88 -1.88 -17.33 -2.82
N PHE A 89 -1.14 -16.24 -3.05
CA PHE A 89 -0.06 -16.23 -4.02
C PHE A 89 1.18 -16.95 -3.46
N PRO A 90 2.08 -17.47 -4.33
CA PRO A 90 3.35 -18.02 -3.89
C PRO A 90 4.14 -17.03 -3.03
N ALA A 91 4.89 -17.54 -2.05
CA ALA A 91 5.79 -16.71 -1.25
C ALA A 91 6.79 -15.95 -2.13
N LEU A 92 7.20 -14.75 -1.71
CA LEU A 92 8.12 -13.95 -2.52
C LEU A 92 9.50 -14.62 -2.70
N THR A 93 9.93 -15.44 -1.76
CA THR A 93 11.12 -16.29 -1.93
C THR A 93 10.95 -17.24 -3.13
N CYS A 94 9.76 -17.83 -3.30
CA CYS A 94 9.46 -18.69 -4.44
C CYS A 94 9.43 -17.88 -5.76
N LEU A 95 8.84 -16.70 -5.75
CA LEU A 95 8.85 -15.81 -6.91
C LEU A 95 10.27 -15.43 -7.29
N ALA A 96 11.11 -15.02 -6.35
CA ALA A 96 12.50 -14.65 -6.60
C ALA A 96 13.34 -15.82 -7.10
N ALA A 97 13.08 -17.05 -6.64
CA ALA A 97 13.75 -18.26 -7.09
C ALA A 97 13.53 -18.59 -8.59
N THR A 98 12.56 -17.96 -9.23
CA THR A 98 12.35 -18.06 -10.68
C THR A 98 13.43 -17.34 -11.50
N TRP A 99 14.08 -16.32 -10.92
CA TRP A 99 15.01 -15.41 -11.61
C TRP A 99 14.42 -14.76 -12.86
N ASN A 100 13.09 -14.69 -12.93
CA ASN A 100 12.37 -14.23 -14.10
C ASN A 100 11.54 -12.97 -13.79
N PRO A 101 11.97 -11.78 -14.23
CA PRO A 101 11.22 -10.54 -14.05
C PRO A 101 9.83 -10.53 -14.70
N GLU A 102 9.60 -11.32 -15.76
CA GLU A 102 8.30 -11.45 -16.40
C GLU A 102 7.30 -12.15 -15.46
N MET A 103 7.76 -13.17 -14.72
CA MET A 103 6.94 -13.82 -13.70
C MET A 103 6.57 -12.85 -12.59
N SER A 104 7.49 -11.95 -12.22
CA SER A 104 7.21 -10.90 -11.26
C SER A 104 6.17 -9.89 -11.77
N ALA A 105 6.21 -9.58 -13.08
CA ALA A 105 5.20 -8.75 -13.72
C ALA A 105 3.82 -9.42 -13.71
N ILE A 106 3.74 -10.70 -14.07
CA ILE A 106 2.49 -11.47 -14.04
C ILE A 106 1.92 -11.52 -12.62
N TYR A 107 2.78 -11.75 -11.63
CA TYR A 107 2.40 -11.77 -10.23
C TYR A 107 1.86 -10.40 -9.77
N GLY A 108 2.58 -9.32 -10.07
CA GLY A 108 2.19 -7.96 -9.74
C GLY A 108 0.86 -7.56 -10.40
N LYS A 109 0.64 -7.97 -11.65
CA LYS A 109 -0.64 -7.76 -12.34
C LYS A 109 -1.79 -8.45 -11.61
N ALA A 110 -1.66 -9.73 -11.32
CA ALA A 110 -2.73 -10.52 -10.71
C ALA A 110 -3.10 -10.01 -9.30
N ILE A 111 -2.09 -9.73 -8.45
CA ILE A 111 -2.36 -9.18 -7.11
C ILE A 111 -2.91 -7.76 -7.16
N GLY A 112 -2.47 -6.95 -8.15
CA GLY A 112 -2.98 -5.59 -8.36
C GLY A 112 -4.43 -5.58 -8.81
N GLU A 113 -4.83 -6.50 -9.70
CA GLU A 113 -6.22 -6.69 -10.13
C GLU A 113 -7.11 -7.08 -8.95
N GLU A 114 -6.66 -8.02 -8.11
CA GLU A 114 -7.41 -8.42 -6.91
C GLU A 114 -7.51 -7.28 -5.89
N ALA A 115 -6.40 -6.54 -5.66
CA ALA A 115 -6.41 -5.39 -4.76
C ALA A 115 -7.40 -4.31 -5.24
N ARG A 116 -7.41 -4.01 -6.54
CA ARG A 116 -8.36 -3.05 -7.11
C ARG A 116 -9.81 -3.52 -7.03
N TYR A 117 -10.06 -4.79 -7.33
CA TYR A 117 -11.38 -5.38 -7.19
C TYR A 117 -11.92 -5.30 -5.75
N ARG A 118 -11.02 -5.36 -4.76
CA ARG A 118 -11.31 -5.23 -3.33
C ARG A 118 -11.26 -3.79 -2.83
N GLU A 119 -11.29 -2.82 -3.73
CA GLU A 119 -11.32 -1.39 -3.41
C GLU A 119 -10.15 -0.94 -2.51
N LYS A 120 -8.95 -1.50 -2.74
CA LYS A 120 -7.74 -1.07 -2.06
C LYS A 120 -7.01 0.00 -2.86
N ASP A 121 -6.64 1.07 -2.17
CA ASP A 121 -5.89 2.17 -2.75
C ASP A 121 -4.39 1.94 -2.65
N VAL A 122 -3.95 1.21 -1.61
CA VAL A 122 -2.53 0.95 -1.35
C VAL A 122 -2.32 -0.51 -0.96
N LEU A 123 -1.42 -1.19 -1.65
CA LEU A 123 -0.93 -2.51 -1.25
C LEU A 123 0.40 -2.37 -0.50
N LEU A 124 0.48 -2.95 0.71
CA LEU A 124 1.71 -3.01 1.50
C LEU A 124 2.54 -4.20 1.02
N GLY A 125 3.39 -3.95 0.06
CA GLY A 125 4.26 -4.92 -0.63
C GLY A 125 5.05 -4.23 -1.74
N PRO A 126 6.02 -4.91 -2.38
CA PRO A 126 6.56 -6.21 -1.99
C PRO A 126 7.41 -6.14 -0.71
N GLY A 127 7.67 -7.29 -0.11
CA GLY A 127 8.67 -7.45 0.93
C GLY A 127 10.06 -7.54 0.32
N VAL A 128 10.97 -6.62 0.68
CA VAL A 128 12.30 -6.54 0.03
C VAL A 128 13.46 -6.59 1.02
N ASN A 129 13.22 -6.90 2.27
CA ASN A 129 14.31 -7.05 3.23
C ASN A 129 15.28 -8.13 2.80
N ILE A 130 16.55 -7.85 2.96
CA ILE A 130 17.63 -8.81 2.74
C ILE A 130 17.79 -9.63 4.01
N TYR A 131 17.60 -10.94 3.91
CA TYR A 131 17.77 -11.85 5.01
C TYR A 131 18.99 -12.76 4.79
N ARG A 132 19.72 -13.06 5.87
CA ARG A 132 20.91 -13.92 5.84
C ARG A 132 20.84 -15.07 6.85
N THR A 133 19.96 -14.94 7.84
CA THR A 133 19.76 -15.97 8.84
C THR A 133 18.49 -16.78 8.57
N PRO A 134 18.53 -18.11 8.63
CA PRO A 134 17.33 -18.92 8.48
C PRO A 134 16.39 -18.84 9.69
N LEU A 135 16.84 -18.27 10.80
CA LEU A 135 16.08 -18.22 12.06
C LEU A 135 15.01 -17.13 12.11
N ASN A 136 14.93 -16.27 11.11
CA ASN A 136 13.87 -15.26 11.03
C ASN A 136 12.57 -15.89 10.53
N GLY A 137 11.53 -15.86 11.35
CA GLY A 137 10.22 -16.45 11.04
C GLY A 137 9.46 -15.78 9.89
N ARG A 138 9.95 -14.64 9.36
CA ARG A 138 9.33 -13.90 8.25
C ARG A 138 10.13 -13.93 6.95
N ASN A 139 11.12 -14.79 6.82
CA ASN A 139 11.93 -14.90 5.60
C ASN A 139 11.09 -15.19 4.35
N PHE A 140 9.98 -15.90 4.48
CA PHE A 140 9.08 -16.21 3.37
C PHE A 140 8.45 -14.97 2.71
N GLU A 141 8.39 -13.84 3.42
CA GLU A 141 7.83 -12.59 2.91
C GLU A 141 8.78 -11.85 1.96
N TYR A 142 10.05 -12.26 1.87
CA TYR A 142 11.11 -11.53 1.21
C TYR A 142 11.68 -12.28 0.02
N MET A 143 12.41 -11.55 -0.85
CA MET A 143 12.92 -12.07 -2.11
C MET A 143 14.29 -12.77 -1.99
N GLY A 144 14.91 -12.78 -0.81
CA GLY A 144 16.17 -13.47 -0.58
C GLY A 144 17.25 -12.59 0.05
N GLU A 145 18.50 -13.06 -0.06
CA GLU A 145 19.67 -12.39 0.50
C GLU A 145 20.46 -11.55 -0.54
N ASP A 146 20.10 -11.64 -1.83
CA ASP A 146 20.73 -10.87 -2.90
C ASP A 146 19.94 -9.57 -3.17
N PRO A 147 20.52 -8.39 -2.86
CA PRO A 147 19.86 -7.11 -3.08
C PRO A 147 19.65 -6.78 -4.57
N TYR A 148 20.51 -7.28 -5.46
CA TYR A 148 20.37 -7.08 -6.89
C TYR A 148 19.16 -7.85 -7.42
N LEU A 149 19.02 -9.11 -7.08
CA LEU A 149 17.86 -9.93 -7.45
C LEU A 149 16.57 -9.32 -6.91
N ALA A 150 16.54 -8.95 -5.63
CA ALA A 150 15.38 -8.30 -5.03
C ALA A 150 15.00 -7.01 -5.77
N GLY A 151 15.98 -6.18 -6.12
CA GLY A 151 15.75 -4.95 -6.90
C GLY A 151 15.18 -5.21 -8.29
N VAL A 152 15.74 -6.18 -9.03
CA VAL A 152 15.28 -6.54 -10.38
C VAL A 152 13.86 -7.11 -10.35
N MET A 153 13.55 -7.93 -9.36
CA MET A 153 12.24 -8.58 -9.24
C MET A 153 11.16 -7.62 -8.72
N CYS A 154 11.48 -6.68 -7.81
CA CYS A 154 10.47 -5.81 -7.23
C CYS A 154 9.95 -4.75 -8.22
N VAL A 155 10.76 -4.28 -9.16
CA VAL A 155 10.35 -3.21 -10.10
C VAL A 155 9.16 -3.63 -10.97
N PRO A 156 9.16 -4.76 -11.70
CA PRO A 156 8.01 -5.19 -12.47
C PRO A 156 6.79 -5.51 -11.60
N TYR A 157 6.97 -6.08 -10.42
CA TYR A 157 5.90 -6.29 -9.44
C TYR A 157 5.18 -4.97 -9.14
N ILE A 158 5.92 -3.93 -8.76
CA ILE A 158 5.38 -2.62 -8.43
C ILE A 158 4.66 -1.98 -9.62
N ARG A 159 5.31 -1.97 -10.77
CA ARG A 159 4.76 -1.34 -11.98
C ARG A 159 3.42 -1.93 -12.40
N GLU A 160 3.29 -3.24 -12.33
CA GLU A 160 2.05 -3.89 -12.73
C GLU A 160 0.92 -3.67 -11.73
N ILE A 161 1.19 -3.56 -10.43
CA ILE A 161 0.18 -3.15 -9.44
C ILE A 161 -0.29 -1.72 -9.71
N GLN A 162 0.66 -0.80 -9.95
CA GLN A 162 0.33 0.60 -10.21
C GLN A 162 -0.51 0.80 -11.48
N LYS A 163 -0.37 -0.05 -12.49
CA LYS A 163 -1.23 -0.01 -13.69
C LYS A 163 -2.72 -0.26 -13.36
N ASN A 164 -3.01 -0.90 -12.25
CA ASN A 164 -4.37 -1.12 -11.76
C ASN A 164 -4.89 0.06 -10.90
N GLY A 165 -4.15 1.17 -10.82
CA GLY A 165 -4.52 2.32 -9.99
C GLY A 165 -4.37 2.08 -8.49
N VAL A 166 -3.57 1.11 -8.09
CA VAL A 166 -3.25 0.79 -6.69
C VAL A 166 -1.83 1.27 -6.39
N ALA A 167 -1.68 2.08 -5.37
CA ALA A 167 -0.35 2.49 -4.90
C ALA A 167 0.36 1.34 -4.20
N VAL A 168 1.68 1.43 -4.11
CA VAL A 168 2.51 0.38 -3.52
C VAL A 168 3.37 0.98 -2.42
N SER A 169 3.40 0.33 -1.27
CA SER A 169 4.31 0.65 -0.18
C SER A 169 5.28 -0.52 0.03
N VAL A 170 6.52 -0.32 -0.38
CA VAL A 170 7.59 -1.32 -0.19
C VAL A 170 7.83 -1.55 1.28
N LYS A 171 7.89 -2.82 1.72
CA LYS A 171 7.94 -3.18 3.14
C LYS A 171 9.01 -4.24 3.46
N PRO A 172 9.28 -4.43 4.75
CA PRO A 172 9.10 -3.47 5.84
C PRO A 172 10.39 -2.65 6.07
N VAL A 173 10.29 -1.59 6.83
CA VAL A 173 11.44 -0.76 7.23
C VAL A 173 12.19 -1.41 8.41
N SER A 174 11.50 -2.21 9.23
CA SER A 174 11.95 -2.63 10.56
C SER A 174 13.02 -3.72 10.60
N TYR A 175 13.29 -4.41 9.50
CA TYR A 175 14.30 -5.49 9.45
C TYR A 175 15.50 -5.16 8.56
N THR A 176 15.58 -3.95 8.06
CA THR A 176 16.66 -3.52 7.14
C THR A 176 18.03 -3.48 7.84
N HIS A 177 18.04 -3.43 9.17
CA HIS A 177 19.24 -3.40 10.00
C HIS A 177 19.15 -4.39 11.17
N LEU A 178 19.22 -5.68 10.87
CA LEU A 178 19.31 -6.73 11.91
C LEU A 178 20.56 -6.64 12.81
N THR A 179 21.47 -5.72 12.52
CA THR A 179 22.68 -5.49 13.31
C THR A 179 22.51 -4.42 14.38
N LEU A 180 21.43 -3.67 14.38
CA LEU A 180 21.10 -2.80 15.49
C LEU A 180 20.40 -3.62 16.59
N PRO A 181 20.67 -3.37 17.88
CA PRO A 181 19.91 -3.94 18.97
C PRO A 181 18.51 -3.30 18.98
N THR A 182 17.73 -3.61 17.96
CA THR A 182 16.32 -3.31 17.95
C THR A 182 15.68 -4.23 18.95
N ASN A 183 15.12 -3.67 20.00
CA ASN A 183 14.21 -4.42 20.85
C ASN A 183 13.19 -5.11 19.94
N SER A 184 13.15 -6.42 20.03
CA SER A 184 12.25 -7.31 19.28
C SER A 184 10.77 -7.10 19.66
N ARG A 185 10.37 -5.87 19.87
CA ARG A 185 9.01 -5.46 20.19
C ARG A 185 8.46 -4.63 19.05
N VAL A 186 8.13 -5.29 17.98
CA VAL A 186 7.12 -4.82 17.04
C VAL A 186 6.18 -5.97 16.77
#